data_bf56c5544fb791e73a5682aa06537c8a
#
_entry.id   bf56c5544fb791e73a5682aa06537c8a
#
_cell.length_a   1.000
_cell.length_b   1.000
_cell.length_c   1.000
_cell.angle_alpha   90.00
_cell.angle_beta   90.00
_cell.angle_gamma   90.00
#
_symmetry.space_group_name_H-M   'P 1'
#
loop_
_entity.id
_entity.type
_entity.pdbx_description
1 polymer ?
#
loop_
_entity_poly.entity_id
_entity_poly.type
_entity_poly.pdbx_seq_one_letter_code
_entity_poly.pdbx_strand_id
1 'polypeptide(L)'
;MREIPPERIELLSRIEPPAYEVSAVDSAPSSREFRAAMEEYRKRNYSGAIAGLRAAAAAQSKSVEASFYLAICLLMTNERSGGIQELQAVIAGGSTPYLEAARFYLAKALLADRNIRGADVQLRVIAEMHGKLEKQAQTLHAQIVPTP
;
A
#
# COMPACT_ATOMS: atom_id res chain seq x y z
N MET A 1 -6.93 28.75 0.03
CA MET A 1 -6.56 27.36 0.32
C MET A 1 -5.14 27.33 0.85
N ARG A 2 -4.95 26.83 2.04
CA ARG A 2 -3.60 26.71 2.58
C ARG A 2 -2.92 25.51 1.95
N GLU A 3 -1.81 25.75 1.29
CA GLU A 3 -1.00 24.66 0.78
C GLU A 3 -0.28 23.98 1.94
N ILE A 4 -0.19 22.67 1.87
CA ILE A 4 0.56 21.90 2.85
C ILE A 4 2.05 22.11 2.56
N PRO A 5 2.86 22.54 3.55
CA PRO A 5 4.29 22.71 3.32
C PRO A 5 4.97 21.43 2.86
N PRO A 6 5.99 21.52 1.98
CA PRO A 6 6.68 20.33 1.47
C PRO A 6 7.21 19.40 2.55
N GLU A 7 7.79 19.96 3.62
CA GLU A 7 8.33 19.17 4.72
C GLU A 7 7.24 18.41 5.46
N ARG A 8 6.03 18.96 5.51
CA ARG A 8 4.89 18.28 6.13
C ARG A 8 4.36 17.17 5.23
N ILE A 9 4.33 17.41 3.92
CA ILE A 9 3.95 16.35 2.97
C ILE A 9 4.91 15.18 3.09
N GLU A 10 6.22 15.45 3.15
CA GLU A 10 7.23 14.40 3.29
C GLU A 10 6.98 13.57 4.55
N LEU A 11 6.69 14.23 5.67
CA LEU A 11 6.42 13.55 6.93
C LEU A 11 5.13 12.72 6.86
N LEU A 12 4.04 13.31 6.36
CA LEU A 12 2.73 12.66 6.32
C LEU A 12 2.65 11.54 5.30
N SER A 13 3.43 11.62 4.24
CA SER A 13 3.43 10.62 3.17
C SER A 13 4.41 9.48 3.42
N ARG A 14 5.16 9.52 4.53
CA ARG A 14 6.11 8.48 4.87
C ARG A 14 5.40 7.14 5.01
N ILE A 15 5.96 6.12 4.38
CA ILE A 15 5.40 4.77 4.42
C ILE A 15 6.21 3.92 5.38
N GLU A 16 5.49 3.30 6.33
CA GLU A 16 6.05 2.25 7.16
C GLU A 16 5.57 0.93 6.57
N PRO A 17 6.49 0.10 6.04
CA PRO A 17 6.08 -1.16 5.43
C PRO A 17 5.36 -2.04 6.45
N PRO A 18 4.22 -2.64 6.07
CA PRO A 18 3.53 -3.54 6.99
C PRO A 18 4.34 -4.80 7.21
N ALA A 19 4.27 -5.33 8.42
CA ALA A 19 4.91 -6.60 8.73
C ALA A 19 4.24 -7.72 7.94
N TYR A 20 5.05 -8.66 7.44
CA TYR A 20 4.52 -9.87 6.83
C TYR A 20 4.46 -10.98 7.87
N GLU A 21 3.26 -11.48 8.12
CA GLU A 21 3.05 -12.61 8.99
C GLU A 21 2.60 -13.79 8.14
N VAL A 22 3.31 -14.90 8.27
CA VAL A 22 2.89 -16.14 7.62
C VAL A 22 1.61 -16.60 8.29
N SER A 23 0.50 -16.56 7.56
CA SER A 23 -0.76 -17.07 8.08
C SER A 23 -0.69 -18.60 8.12
N ALA A 24 -0.94 -19.17 9.27
CA ALA A 24 -1.01 -20.62 9.41
C ALA A 24 -2.20 -21.22 8.63
N VAL A 25 -3.07 -20.37 8.09
CA VAL A 25 -4.26 -20.75 7.33
C VAL A 25 -4.01 -20.73 5.83
N ASP A 26 -2.82 -20.32 5.39
CA ASP A 26 -2.49 -20.31 3.97
C ASP A 26 -2.23 -21.75 3.50
N SER A 27 -3.35 -22.40 3.21
CA SER A 27 -3.33 -23.74 2.62
C SER A 27 -3.09 -23.68 1.12
N ALA A 28 -3.02 -22.48 0.52
CA ALA A 28 -2.65 -22.34 -0.88
C ALA A 28 -1.13 -22.52 -0.99
N PRO A 29 -0.65 -23.33 -1.95
CA PRO A 29 0.79 -23.43 -2.15
C PRO A 29 1.31 -22.10 -2.63
N SER A 30 1.89 -21.32 -1.70
CA SER A 30 2.61 -20.11 -2.06
C SER A 30 3.72 -20.52 -3.01
N SER A 31 3.82 -19.84 -4.14
CA SER A 31 4.89 -20.12 -5.08
C SER A 31 6.24 -20.00 -4.38
N ARG A 32 7.20 -20.75 -4.83
CA ARG A 32 8.55 -20.68 -4.30
C ARG A 32 9.11 -19.26 -4.43
N GLU A 33 8.80 -18.61 -5.54
CA GLU A 33 9.21 -17.23 -5.82
C GLU A 33 8.63 -16.26 -4.81
N PHE A 34 7.36 -16.44 -4.45
CA PHE A 34 6.72 -15.59 -3.44
C PHE A 34 7.39 -15.74 -2.08
N ARG A 35 7.60 -16.99 -1.65
CA ARG A 35 8.23 -17.23 -0.34
C ARG A 35 9.64 -16.68 -0.26
N ALA A 36 10.44 -16.87 -1.32
CA ALA A 36 11.79 -16.34 -1.38
C ALA A 36 11.78 -14.80 -1.34
N ALA A 37 10.85 -14.19 -2.08
CA ALA A 37 10.70 -12.74 -2.09
C ALA A 37 10.32 -12.20 -0.70
N MET A 38 9.44 -12.89 0.01
CA MET A 38 9.03 -12.44 1.34
C MET A 38 10.13 -12.59 2.39
N GLU A 39 11.06 -13.52 2.20
CA GLU A 39 12.27 -13.57 3.02
C GLU A 39 13.12 -12.32 2.81
N GLU A 40 13.28 -11.87 1.56
CA GLU A 40 13.96 -10.60 1.27
C GLU A 40 13.20 -9.42 1.86
N TYR A 41 11.87 -9.42 1.77
CA TYR A 41 11.02 -8.38 2.37
C TYR A 41 11.26 -8.29 3.89
N ARG A 42 11.30 -9.42 4.57
CA ARG A 42 11.54 -9.44 6.02
C ARG A 42 12.89 -8.85 6.40
N LYS A 43 13.89 -9.04 5.54
CA LYS A 43 15.24 -8.47 5.73
C LYS A 43 15.29 -6.99 5.35
N ARG A 44 14.17 -6.41 4.95
CA ARG A 44 14.06 -5.04 4.43
C ARG A 44 14.83 -4.84 3.13
N ASN A 45 15.08 -5.93 2.41
CA ASN A 45 15.65 -5.87 1.06
C ASN A 45 14.51 -5.78 0.04
N TYR A 46 13.90 -4.61 -0.04
CA TYR A 46 12.71 -4.41 -0.89
C TYR A 46 13.05 -4.57 -2.37
N SER A 47 14.19 -4.05 -2.81
CA SER A 47 14.60 -4.20 -4.20
C SER A 47 14.83 -5.67 -4.56
N GLY A 48 15.37 -6.46 -3.64
CA GLY A 48 15.57 -7.89 -3.86
C GLY A 48 14.29 -8.70 -3.90
N ALA A 49 13.21 -8.20 -3.28
CA ALA A 49 11.91 -8.86 -3.27
C ALA A 49 11.10 -8.62 -4.56
N ILE A 50 11.39 -7.57 -5.30
CA ILE A 50 10.55 -7.11 -6.42
C ILE A 50 10.39 -8.18 -7.51
N ALA A 51 11.49 -8.79 -7.96
CA ALA A 51 11.43 -9.75 -9.06
C ALA A 51 10.55 -10.96 -8.74
N GLY A 52 10.71 -11.51 -7.54
CA GLY A 52 9.90 -12.66 -7.11
C GLY A 52 8.44 -12.30 -6.91
N LEU A 53 8.17 -11.11 -6.38
CA LEU A 53 6.80 -10.64 -6.21
C LEU A 53 6.13 -10.36 -7.56
N ARG A 54 6.87 -9.82 -8.53
CA ARG A 54 6.36 -9.64 -9.88
C ARG A 54 5.97 -10.96 -10.51
N ALA A 55 6.82 -11.96 -10.39
CA ALA A 55 6.55 -13.29 -10.92
C ALA A 55 5.31 -13.89 -10.27
N ALA A 56 5.19 -13.79 -8.96
CA ALA A 56 4.04 -14.31 -8.23
C ALA A 56 2.75 -13.57 -8.59
N ALA A 57 2.81 -12.25 -8.75
CA ALA A 57 1.65 -11.45 -9.11
C ALA A 57 1.17 -11.73 -10.53
N ALA A 58 2.09 -12.06 -11.44
CA ALA A 58 1.79 -12.38 -12.83
C ALA A 58 1.36 -13.84 -13.05
N ALA A 59 1.48 -14.69 -12.03
CA ALA A 59 1.11 -16.10 -12.15
C ALA A 59 -0.40 -16.26 -12.42
N GLN A 60 -0.79 -17.41 -12.94
CA GLN A 60 -2.19 -17.67 -13.32
C GLN A 60 -3.16 -17.48 -12.16
N SER A 61 -2.73 -17.70 -10.93
CA SER A 61 -3.55 -17.54 -9.73
C SER A 61 -3.71 -16.09 -9.31
N LYS A 62 -3.05 -15.13 -9.95
CA LYS A 62 -3.11 -13.68 -9.67
C LYS A 62 -3.20 -13.38 -8.18
N SER A 63 -2.10 -13.60 -7.47
CA SER A 63 -2.06 -13.40 -6.03
C SER A 63 -2.22 -11.92 -5.69
N VAL A 64 -3.33 -11.56 -5.03
CA VAL A 64 -3.58 -10.22 -4.51
C VAL A 64 -2.51 -9.88 -3.47
N GLU A 65 -2.13 -10.85 -2.65
CA GLU A 65 -1.08 -10.69 -1.66
C GLU A 65 0.25 -10.29 -2.31
N ALA A 66 0.64 -10.98 -3.38
CA ALA A 66 1.88 -10.67 -4.09
C ALA A 66 1.82 -9.25 -4.69
N SER A 67 0.69 -8.87 -5.30
CA SER A 67 0.51 -7.53 -5.84
C SER A 67 0.60 -6.46 -4.76
N PHE A 68 0.01 -6.73 -3.59
CA PHE A 68 0.05 -5.78 -2.48
C PHE A 68 1.49 -5.57 -1.99
N TYR A 69 2.23 -6.64 -1.71
CA TYR A 69 3.60 -6.49 -1.22
C TYR A 69 4.55 -5.97 -2.30
N LEU A 70 4.28 -6.29 -3.59
CA LEU A 70 5.00 -5.69 -4.70
C LEU A 70 4.84 -4.17 -4.68
N ALA A 71 3.61 -3.69 -4.49
CA ALA A 71 3.34 -2.27 -4.40
C ALA A 71 4.15 -1.62 -3.28
N ILE A 72 4.16 -2.23 -2.10
CA ILE A 72 4.93 -1.71 -0.97
C ILE A 72 6.43 -1.61 -1.33
N CYS A 73 6.98 -2.66 -1.93
CA CYS A 73 8.39 -2.67 -2.32
C CYS A 73 8.69 -1.57 -3.35
N LEU A 74 7.79 -1.36 -4.31
CA LEU A 74 7.96 -0.31 -5.30
C LEU A 74 7.94 1.08 -4.65
N LEU A 75 7.05 1.30 -3.68
CA LEU A 75 7.03 2.55 -2.94
C LEU A 75 8.31 2.76 -2.13
N MET A 76 8.82 1.69 -1.53
CA MET A 76 10.03 1.79 -0.71
C MET A 76 11.30 1.99 -1.54
N THR A 77 11.28 1.69 -2.83
CA THR A 77 12.42 1.85 -3.73
C THR A 77 12.28 3.04 -4.67
N ASN A 78 11.41 3.97 -4.34
CA ASN A 78 11.16 5.20 -5.12
C ASN A 78 10.58 4.96 -6.52
N GLU A 79 9.92 3.83 -6.72
CA GLU A 79 9.18 3.55 -7.95
C GLU A 79 7.69 3.79 -7.68
N ARG A 80 7.36 5.03 -7.34
CA ARG A 80 6.03 5.42 -6.87
C ARG A 80 4.94 5.16 -7.90
N SER A 81 5.20 5.50 -9.14
CA SER A 81 4.24 5.31 -10.23
C SER A 81 3.82 3.83 -10.34
N GLY A 82 4.81 2.93 -10.33
CA GLY A 82 4.55 1.49 -10.35
C GLY A 82 3.81 1.00 -9.11
N GLY A 83 4.18 1.54 -7.95
CA GLY A 83 3.51 1.21 -6.70
C GLY A 83 2.04 1.61 -6.71
N ILE A 84 1.75 2.82 -7.21
CA ILE A 84 0.37 3.30 -7.34
C ILE A 84 -0.43 2.39 -8.28
N GLN A 85 0.14 1.99 -9.41
CA GLN A 85 -0.55 1.10 -10.35
C GLN A 85 -0.91 -0.24 -9.70
N GLU A 86 0.03 -0.82 -8.95
CA GLU A 86 -0.23 -2.10 -8.28
C GLU A 86 -1.30 -1.96 -7.20
N LEU A 87 -1.27 -0.87 -6.43
CA LEU A 87 -2.30 -0.63 -5.42
C LEU A 87 -3.68 -0.45 -6.05
N GLN A 88 -3.75 0.28 -7.16
CA GLN A 88 -5.00 0.44 -7.90
C GLN A 88 -5.53 -0.89 -8.41
N ALA A 89 -4.65 -1.78 -8.86
CA ALA A 89 -5.03 -3.12 -9.29
C ALA A 89 -5.60 -3.95 -8.13
N VAL A 90 -4.99 -3.87 -6.95
CA VAL A 90 -5.50 -4.54 -5.74
C VAL A 90 -6.90 -4.02 -5.41
N ILE A 91 -7.10 -2.71 -5.45
CA ILE A 91 -8.38 -2.08 -5.14
C ILE A 91 -9.44 -2.49 -6.18
N ALA A 92 -9.08 -2.52 -7.46
CA ALA A 92 -9.99 -2.91 -8.54
C ALA A 92 -10.45 -4.37 -8.41
N GLY A 93 -9.65 -5.21 -7.77
CA GLY A 93 -9.99 -6.60 -7.51
C GLY A 93 -11.13 -6.84 -6.52
N GLY A 94 -11.55 -5.81 -5.82
CA GLY A 94 -12.70 -5.87 -4.93
C GLY A 94 -12.36 -6.20 -3.49
N SER A 95 -13.30 -6.83 -2.80
CA SER A 95 -13.18 -7.09 -1.37
C SER A 95 -12.16 -8.19 -1.07
N THR A 96 -11.06 -7.82 -0.44
CA THR A 96 -10.02 -8.75 0.02
C THR A 96 -9.50 -8.25 1.36
N PRO A 97 -8.75 -9.08 2.11
CA PRO A 97 -8.12 -8.61 3.35
C PRO A 97 -7.15 -7.45 3.16
N TYR A 98 -6.70 -7.20 1.92
CA TYR A 98 -5.73 -6.14 1.62
C TYR A 98 -6.37 -4.84 1.14
N LEU A 99 -7.69 -4.82 0.92
CA LEU A 99 -8.37 -3.66 0.33
C LEU A 99 -8.17 -2.38 1.15
N GLU A 100 -8.41 -2.46 2.45
CA GLU A 100 -8.30 -1.29 3.32
C GLU A 100 -6.86 -0.76 3.34
N ALA A 101 -5.89 -1.66 3.54
CA ALA A 101 -4.49 -1.27 3.56
C ALA A 101 -4.02 -0.72 2.21
N ALA A 102 -4.48 -1.32 1.10
CA ALA A 102 -4.14 -0.84 -0.23
C ALA A 102 -4.60 0.60 -0.44
N ARG A 103 -5.82 0.93 0.01
CA ARG A 103 -6.32 2.30 -0.06
C ARG A 103 -5.50 3.25 0.80
N PHE A 104 -5.08 2.81 1.98
CA PHE A 104 -4.29 3.63 2.89
C PHE A 104 -2.92 3.96 2.29
N TYR A 105 -2.22 2.96 1.76
CA TYR A 105 -0.92 3.19 1.13
C TYR A 105 -1.05 3.97 -0.17
N LEU A 106 -2.15 3.78 -0.91
CA LEU A 106 -2.43 4.60 -2.09
C LEU A 106 -2.60 6.07 -1.69
N ALA A 107 -3.34 6.34 -0.61
CA ALA A 107 -3.50 7.71 -0.11
C ALA A 107 -2.14 8.33 0.21
N LYS A 108 -1.25 7.58 0.88
CA LYS A 108 0.09 8.07 1.18
C LYS A 108 0.91 8.35 -0.07
N ALA A 109 0.85 7.46 -1.06
CA ALA A 109 1.58 7.64 -2.31
C ALA A 109 1.05 8.85 -3.09
N LEU A 110 -0.27 9.03 -3.13
CA LEU A 110 -0.89 10.18 -3.78
C LEU A 110 -0.52 11.48 -3.06
N LEU A 111 -0.45 11.44 -1.74
CA LEU A 111 -0.02 12.59 -0.95
C LEU A 111 1.43 12.97 -1.28
N ALA A 112 2.31 11.98 -1.44
CA ALA A 112 3.69 12.23 -1.86
C ALA A 112 3.77 12.86 -3.24
N ASP A 113 2.83 12.52 -4.13
CA ASP A 113 2.69 13.15 -5.45
C ASP A 113 1.98 14.49 -5.41
N ARG A 114 1.64 14.98 -4.21
CA ARG A 114 0.89 16.22 -3.99
C ARG A 114 -0.53 16.15 -4.56
N ASN A 115 -1.05 14.96 -4.80
CA ASN A 115 -2.44 14.76 -5.19
C ASN A 115 -3.31 14.67 -3.93
N ILE A 116 -3.58 15.83 -3.34
CA ILE A 116 -4.31 15.91 -2.07
C ILE A 116 -5.74 15.40 -2.22
N ARG A 117 -6.38 15.75 -3.35
CA ARG A 117 -7.76 15.30 -3.61
C ARG A 117 -7.86 13.79 -3.72
N GLY A 118 -6.93 13.17 -4.44
CA GLY A 118 -6.90 11.72 -4.56
C GLY A 118 -6.69 11.05 -3.22
N ALA A 119 -5.77 11.58 -2.41
CA ALA A 119 -5.53 11.07 -1.06
C ALA A 119 -6.78 11.20 -0.19
N ASP A 120 -7.43 12.36 -0.23
CA ASP A 120 -8.65 12.62 0.54
C ASP A 120 -9.75 11.62 0.20
N VAL A 121 -9.96 11.34 -1.07
CA VAL A 121 -10.98 10.37 -1.51
C VAL A 121 -10.72 9.01 -0.88
N GLN A 122 -9.48 8.53 -0.93
CA GLN A 122 -9.13 7.22 -0.35
C GLN A 122 -9.34 7.19 1.16
N LEU A 123 -8.94 8.25 1.85
CA LEU A 123 -9.09 8.31 3.31
C LEU A 123 -10.54 8.33 3.75
N ARG A 124 -11.42 9.02 3.01
CA ARG A 124 -12.85 9.01 3.29
C ARG A 124 -13.45 7.63 3.12
N VAL A 125 -13.08 6.93 2.05
CA VAL A 125 -13.56 5.56 1.82
C VAL A 125 -13.13 4.64 2.95
N ILE A 126 -11.87 4.76 3.40
CA ILE A 126 -11.37 3.94 4.52
C ILE A 126 -12.18 4.22 5.79
N ALA A 127 -12.49 5.47 6.08
CA ALA A 127 -13.29 5.82 7.24
C ALA A 127 -14.68 5.19 7.18
N GLU A 128 -15.27 5.11 6.00
CA GLU A 128 -16.59 4.48 5.79
C GLU A 128 -16.55 2.96 5.86
N MET A 129 -15.38 2.35 5.70
CA MET A 129 -15.23 0.90 5.81
C MET A 129 -15.30 0.40 7.25
N HIS A 130 -15.06 1.27 8.22
CA HIS A 130 -15.07 0.96 9.66
C HIS A 130 -14.17 -0.23 10.03
N GLY A 131 -12.99 -0.29 9.41
CA GLY A 131 -12.01 -1.33 9.65
C GLY A 131 -10.90 -0.89 10.61
N LYS A 132 -9.82 -1.63 10.60
CA LYS A 132 -8.68 -1.40 11.50
C LYS A 132 -7.98 -0.05 11.28
N LEU A 133 -8.05 0.49 10.07
CA LEU A 133 -7.36 1.72 9.71
C LEU A 133 -8.24 2.97 9.78
N GLU A 134 -9.47 2.84 10.29
CA GLU A 134 -10.40 3.97 10.38
C GLU A 134 -9.79 5.16 11.12
N LYS A 135 -9.24 4.93 12.31
CA LYS A 135 -8.66 6.01 13.11
C LYS A 135 -7.46 6.66 12.43
N GLN A 136 -6.59 5.83 11.86
CA GLN A 136 -5.41 6.34 11.15
C GLN A 136 -5.81 7.17 9.93
N ALA A 137 -6.83 6.73 9.20
CA ALA A 137 -7.35 7.46 8.04
C ALA A 137 -7.96 8.79 8.46
N GLN A 138 -8.74 8.80 9.54
CA GLN A 138 -9.36 10.02 10.07
C GLN A 138 -8.29 11.02 10.53
N THR A 139 -7.26 10.53 11.21
CA THR A 139 -6.15 11.37 11.67
C THR A 139 -5.41 12.00 10.49
N LEU A 140 -5.06 11.21 9.50
CA LEU A 140 -4.37 11.71 8.32
C LEU A 140 -5.25 12.68 7.53
N HIS A 141 -6.53 12.36 7.38
CA HIS A 141 -7.49 13.24 6.71
C HIS A 141 -7.52 14.62 7.37
N ALA A 142 -7.60 14.64 8.70
CA ALA A 142 -7.63 15.91 9.45
C ALA A 142 -6.34 16.73 9.26
N GLN A 143 -5.23 16.07 9.00
CA GLN A 143 -3.93 16.72 8.81
C GLN A 143 -3.75 17.29 7.41
N ILE A 144 -4.47 16.76 6.41
CA ILE A 144 -4.33 17.19 5.02
C ILE A 144 -5.47 18.10 4.55
N VAL A 145 -6.62 18.05 5.22
CA VAL A 145 -7.77 18.92 4.91
C VAL A 145 -7.74 20.10 5.89
N PRO A 146 -7.55 21.31 5.40
CA PRO A 146 -7.56 22.46 6.31
C PRO A 146 -8.96 22.63 6.90
N THR A 147 -9.03 22.73 8.21
CA THR A 147 -10.26 23.14 8.90
C THR A 147 -10.60 24.57 8.52
N PRO A 148 -11.88 24.86 8.21
CA PRO A 148 -12.31 26.24 7.91
C PRO A 148 -12.08 27.18 9.11
#